data_ca1e650183356866e401ea55d0bc13a7
#
_entry.id   ca1e650183356866e401ea55d0bc13a7
#
_cell.length_a   1.000
_cell.length_b   1.000
_cell.length_c   1.000
_cell.angle_alpha   90.00
_cell.angle_beta   90.00
_cell.angle_gamma   90.00
#
_symmetry.space_group_name_H-M   'P 1'
#
loop_
_entity.id
_entity.type
_entity.pdbx_description
1 polymer ?
#
loop_
_entity_poly.entity_id
_entity_poly.type
_entity_poly.pdbx_seq_one_letter_code
_entity_poly.pdbx_strand_id
1 'polypeptide(L)'
;MLASTAEEMEKLKIEQFDVILVTGDAYVDHPSFGTAIIGNVLSQIAGLNVGVISQPDWKNAGDISRLGRPKYFFGITAGNVDSMVANYTASRKKRKTDEYTPDAQFGKRPDRACVVYSNLIKGVFHGIPIILGGIEASLRRLAHYDW
;
A
#
# COMPACT_ATOMS: atom_id res chain seq x y z
N MET A 1 13.26 4.27 9.85
CA MET A 1 12.23 4.84 8.93
C MET A 1 12.48 4.27 7.56
N LEU A 2 11.43 3.82 6.88
CA LEU A 2 11.51 3.21 5.55
C LEU A 2 11.52 4.30 4.48
N ALA A 3 12.22 4.08 3.37
CA ALA A 3 12.25 5.06 2.28
C ALA A 3 10.90 5.08 1.53
N SER A 4 10.40 6.27 1.24
CA SER A 4 9.13 6.51 0.55
C SER A 4 9.27 7.37 -0.71
N THR A 5 10.45 7.96 -0.92
CA THR A 5 10.77 8.80 -2.07
C THR A 5 12.07 8.37 -2.74
N ALA A 6 12.25 8.77 -4.00
CA ALA A 6 13.49 8.56 -4.73
C ALA A 6 14.69 9.28 -4.07
N GLU A 7 14.45 10.47 -3.50
CA GLU A 7 15.48 11.23 -2.78
C GLU A 7 15.96 10.51 -1.52
N GLU A 8 15.04 9.87 -0.78
CA GLU A 8 15.40 9.06 0.38
C GLU A 8 16.16 7.80 -0.02
N MET A 9 15.80 7.19 -1.15
CA MET A 9 16.50 6.07 -1.75
C MET A 9 17.96 6.44 -2.07
N GLU A 10 18.17 7.59 -2.70
CA GLU A 10 19.53 8.10 -3.01
C GLU A 10 20.34 8.39 -1.74
N LYS A 11 19.76 9.05 -0.74
CA LYS A 11 20.42 9.33 0.55
C LYS A 11 20.85 8.06 1.27
N LEU A 12 20.07 7.00 1.16
CA LEU A 12 20.37 5.70 1.76
C LEU A 12 21.29 4.84 0.87
N LYS A 13 21.69 5.34 -0.32
CA LYS A 13 22.51 4.62 -1.30
C LYS A 13 21.91 3.27 -1.71
N ILE A 14 20.58 3.23 -1.83
CA ILE A 14 19.85 2.05 -2.27
C ILE A 14 19.70 2.13 -3.78
N GLU A 15 20.29 1.19 -4.52
CA GLU A 15 20.17 1.12 -5.98
C GLU A 15 18.84 0.47 -6.40
N GLN A 16 18.39 -0.52 -5.63
CA GLN A 16 17.14 -1.24 -5.87
C GLN A 16 16.57 -1.73 -4.56
N PHE A 17 15.27 -1.56 -4.34
CA PHE A 17 14.58 -2.17 -3.21
C PHE A 17 14.43 -3.68 -3.39
N ASP A 18 14.58 -4.42 -2.29
CA ASP A 18 14.26 -5.85 -2.25
C ASP A 18 12.75 -6.07 -2.24
N VAL A 19 12.03 -5.24 -1.48
CA VAL A 19 10.58 -5.27 -1.33
C VAL A 19 10.03 -3.85 -1.38
N ILE A 20 8.89 -3.68 -2.04
CA ILE A 20 8.13 -2.42 -1.99
C ILE A 20 6.75 -2.72 -1.42
N LEU A 21 6.40 -2.01 -0.34
CA LEU A 21 5.09 -2.07 0.29
C LEU A 21 4.21 -0.96 -0.26
N VAL A 22 3.00 -1.30 -0.68
CA VAL A 22 1.99 -0.36 -1.18
C VAL A 22 0.81 -0.35 -0.22
N THR A 23 0.43 0.83 0.26
CA THR A 23 -0.66 0.99 1.23
C THR A 23 -1.65 2.06 0.81
N GLY A 24 -2.93 1.83 1.15
CA GLY A 24 -4.00 2.81 1.00
C GLY A 24 -4.02 3.88 2.09
N ASP A 25 -3.27 3.71 3.18
CA ASP A 25 -3.10 4.72 4.23
C ASP A 25 -1.93 5.64 3.92
N ALA A 26 -1.95 6.86 4.48
CA ALA A 26 -0.73 7.65 4.62
C ALA A 26 0.31 6.87 5.42
N TYR A 27 1.58 7.02 5.05
CA TYR A 27 2.65 6.33 5.79
C TYR A 27 2.91 7.03 7.12
N VAL A 28 2.79 6.26 8.20
CA VAL A 28 3.16 6.65 9.54
C VAL A 28 4.04 5.54 10.13
N ASP A 29 5.25 5.89 10.54
CA ASP A 29 6.19 4.93 11.16
C ASP A 29 5.84 4.72 12.64
N HIS A 30 4.73 4.01 12.85
CA HIS A 30 4.19 3.73 14.18
C HIS A 30 3.66 2.28 14.24
N PRO A 31 3.82 1.57 15.37
CA PRO A 31 3.40 0.18 15.51
C PRO A 31 1.89 -0.06 15.41
N SER A 32 1.06 0.97 15.33
CA SER A 32 -0.36 0.83 15.01
C SER A 32 -0.64 0.64 13.51
N PHE A 33 0.38 0.82 12.64
CA PHE A 33 0.23 0.69 11.20
C PHE A 33 0.93 -0.57 10.70
N GLY A 34 0.15 -1.46 10.08
CA GLY A 34 0.65 -2.74 9.58
C GLY A 34 1.82 -2.61 8.60
N THR A 35 1.81 -1.59 7.75
CA THR A 35 2.90 -1.31 6.79
C THR A 35 4.20 -0.98 7.52
N ALA A 36 4.15 -0.19 8.59
CA ALA A 36 5.33 0.12 9.40
C ALA A 36 5.87 -1.12 10.11
N ILE A 37 5.00 -1.94 10.70
CA ILE A 37 5.40 -3.19 11.36
C ILE A 37 6.10 -4.12 10.36
N ILE A 38 5.44 -4.44 9.25
CA ILE A 38 5.97 -5.38 8.25
C ILE A 38 7.27 -4.84 7.64
N GLY A 39 7.30 -3.57 7.29
CA GLY A 39 8.49 -2.93 6.72
C GLY A 39 9.67 -2.95 7.68
N ASN A 40 9.47 -2.63 8.96
CA ASN A 40 10.52 -2.69 9.97
C ASN A 40 11.00 -4.12 10.25
N VAL A 41 10.09 -5.10 10.28
CA VAL A 41 10.46 -6.53 10.41
C VAL A 41 11.33 -6.97 9.23
N LEU A 42 10.91 -6.68 8.00
CA LEU A 42 11.67 -7.02 6.81
C LEU A 42 13.03 -6.33 6.76
N SER A 43 13.10 -5.05 7.15
CA SER A 43 14.34 -4.28 7.15
C SER A 43 15.27 -4.68 8.29
N GLN A 44 14.79 -4.75 9.54
CA GLN A 44 15.64 -4.93 10.71
C GLN A 44 15.97 -6.39 10.99
N ILE A 45 15.03 -7.32 10.74
CA ILE A 45 15.23 -8.74 11.04
C ILE A 45 15.76 -9.48 9.82
N ALA A 46 15.19 -9.24 8.65
CA ALA A 46 15.60 -9.91 7.41
C ALA A 46 16.72 -9.16 6.66
N GLY A 47 17.08 -7.94 7.05
CA GLY A 47 18.14 -7.15 6.44
C GLY A 47 17.82 -6.69 5.01
N LEU A 48 16.54 -6.57 4.65
CA LEU A 48 16.12 -6.20 3.30
C LEU A 48 15.99 -4.68 3.14
N ASN A 49 16.29 -4.18 1.94
CA ASN A 49 15.97 -2.81 1.56
C ASN A 49 14.48 -2.72 1.24
N VAL A 50 13.72 -2.00 2.08
CA VAL A 50 12.28 -1.89 1.96
C VAL A 50 11.87 -0.46 1.61
N GLY A 51 11.13 -0.32 0.50
CA GLY A 51 10.48 0.93 0.10
C GLY A 51 8.99 0.92 0.45
N VAL A 52 8.40 2.11 0.62
CA VAL A 52 6.96 2.27 0.88
C VAL A 52 6.36 3.25 -0.11
N ILE A 53 5.31 2.82 -0.79
CA ILE A 53 4.45 3.67 -1.62
C ILE A 53 3.11 3.82 -0.89
N SER A 54 2.92 4.96 -0.25
CA SER A 54 1.67 5.29 0.44
C SER A 54 0.75 6.07 -0.49
N GLN A 55 -0.53 5.70 -0.48
CA GLN A 55 -1.59 6.37 -1.22
C GLN A 55 -1.20 6.76 -2.66
N PRO A 56 -0.73 5.79 -3.49
CA PRO A 56 -0.38 6.12 -4.86
C PRO A 56 -1.59 6.70 -5.59
N ASP A 57 -1.34 7.64 -6.50
CA ASP A 57 -2.39 8.10 -7.42
C ASP A 57 -2.84 6.94 -8.31
N TRP A 58 -3.94 6.31 -7.92
CA TRP A 58 -4.47 5.14 -8.61
C TRP A 58 -5.04 5.43 -10.00
N LYS A 59 -5.10 6.70 -10.39
CA LYS A 59 -5.48 7.13 -11.74
C LYS A 59 -4.27 7.28 -12.66
N ASN A 60 -3.06 7.27 -12.09
CA ASN A 60 -1.80 7.44 -12.81
C ASN A 60 -0.85 6.28 -12.51
N ALA A 61 -0.60 5.43 -13.50
CA ALA A 61 0.32 4.30 -13.36
C ALA A 61 1.78 4.72 -13.07
N GLY A 62 2.15 5.96 -13.34
CA GLY A 62 3.49 6.49 -13.05
C GLY A 62 3.80 6.54 -11.56
N ASP A 63 2.81 6.85 -10.73
CA ASP A 63 3.03 7.00 -9.29
C ASP A 63 3.31 5.65 -8.60
N ILE A 64 2.68 4.56 -9.04
CA ILE A 64 2.94 3.22 -8.50
C ILE A 64 4.34 2.70 -8.85
N SER A 65 5.00 3.30 -9.82
CA SER A 65 6.35 2.93 -10.28
C SER A 65 7.46 3.85 -9.78
N ARG A 66 7.15 4.85 -8.98
CA ARG A 66 8.11 5.89 -8.55
C ARG A 66 9.35 5.39 -7.81
N LEU A 67 9.29 4.20 -7.21
CA LEU A 67 10.42 3.56 -6.54
C LEU A 67 11.06 2.42 -7.38
N GLY A 68 10.65 2.28 -8.64
CA GLY A 68 11.15 1.25 -9.55
C GLY A 68 10.61 -0.15 -9.26
N ARG A 69 11.25 -1.16 -9.86
CA ARG A 69 10.91 -2.57 -9.71
C ARG A 69 11.62 -3.15 -8.50
N PRO A 70 10.93 -3.79 -7.53
CA PRO A 70 11.60 -4.49 -6.45
C PRO A 70 12.24 -5.78 -6.95
N LYS A 71 13.24 -6.27 -6.20
CA LYS A 71 13.95 -7.51 -6.52
C LYS A 71 13.07 -8.74 -6.32
N TYR A 72 12.29 -8.78 -5.24
CA TYR A 72 11.53 -9.96 -4.85
C TYR A 72 10.03 -9.81 -5.10
N PHE A 73 9.36 -8.84 -4.46
CA PHE A 73 7.92 -8.72 -4.55
C PHE A 73 7.39 -7.34 -4.17
N PHE A 74 6.15 -7.06 -4.58
CA PHE A 74 5.32 -6.02 -3.99
C PHE A 74 4.42 -6.59 -2.90
N GLY A 75 4.42 -5.97 -1.71
CA GLY A 75 3.45 -6.23 -0.66
C GLY A 75 2.33 -5.19 -0.70
N ILE A 76 1.08 -5.60 -0.79
CA ILE A 76 -0.06 -4.68 -0.94
C ILE A 76 -1.03 -4.82 0.21
N THR A 77 -1.46 -3.68 0.76
CA THR A 77 -2.55 -3.59 1.72
C THR A 77 -3.46 -2.40 1.39
N ALA A 78 -4.74 -2.52 1.71
CA ALA A 78 -5.66 -1.38 1.65
C ALA A 78 -5.41 -0.35 2.77
N GLY A 79 -4.63 -0.72 3.78
CA GLY A 79 -4.38 0.05 4.99
C GLY A 79 -4.96 -0.62 6.23
N ASN A 80 -5.16 0.16 7.29
CA ASN A 80 -5.65 -0.34 8.58
C ASN A 80 -7.11 -0.83 8.53
N VAL A 81 -7.89 -0.34 7.57
CA VAL A 81 -9.28 -0.76 7.37
C VAL A 81 -9.51 -1.20 5.93
N ASP A 82 -10.58 -1.96 5.71
CA ASP A 82 -11.05 -2.28 4.37
C ASP A 82 -11.42 -1.00 3.61
N SER A 83 -11.03 -0.90 2.33
CA SER A 83 -11.24 0.31 1.53
C SER A 83 -12.72 0.67 1.37
N MET A 84 -13.60 -0.32 1.30
CA MET A 84 -15.04 -0.08 1.20
C MET A 84 -15.59 0.47 2.52
N VAL A 85 -15.07 0.01 3.68
CA VAL A 85 -15.42 0.55 5.00
C VAL A 85 -14.88 1.97 5.16
N ALA A 86 -13.69 2.26 4.65
CA ALA A 86 -13.12 3.61 4.66
C ALA A 86 -13.92 4.58 3.76
N ASN A 87 -14.38 4.12 2.61
CA ASN A 87 -15.03 4.97 1.61
C ASN A 87 -16.54 5.11 1.79
N TYR A 88 -17.19 4.16 2.49
CA TYR A 88 -18.66 4.13 2.62
C TYR A 88 -19.11 3.97 4.06
N THR A 89 -20.31 4.46 4.34
CA THR A 89 -21.03 4.20 5.59
C THR A 89 -21.71 2.83 5.54
N ALA A 90 -22.22 2.34 6.67
CA ALA A 90 -23.01 1.10 6.74
C ALA A 90 -24.25 1.15 5.83
N SER A 91 -24.82 2.33 5.57
CA SER A 91 -25.92 2.54 4.63
C SER A 91 -25.48 2.77 3.18
N ARG A 92 -24.23 2.40 2.85
CA ARG A 92 -23.62 2.48 1.51
C ARG A 92 -23.54 3.90 0.92
N LYS A 93 -23.56 4.93 1.76
CA LYS A 93 -23.33 6.32 1.32
C LYS A 93 -21.84 6.62 1.37
N LYS A 94 -21.31 7.33 0.36
CA LYS A 94 -19.92 7.79 0.36
C LYS A 94 -19.64 8.65 1.59
N ARG A 95 -18.51 8.39 2.26
CA ARG A 95 -18.01 9.25 3.32
C ARG A 95 -17.47 10.55 2.74
N LYS A 96 -17.33 11.57 3.57
CA LYS A 96 -16.77 12.86 3.19
C LYS A 96 -15.31 12.99 3.60
N THR A 97 -14.84 12.14 4.52
CA THR A 97 -13.49 12.14 5.09
C THR A 97 -12.92 10.75 5.09
N ASP A 98 -11.59 10.64 5.06
CA ASP A 98 -10.83 9.41 5.30
C ASP A 98 -9.77 9.72 6.38
N GLU A 99 -9.97 9.18 7.59
CA GLU A 99 -9.13 9.44 8.76
C GLU A 99 -7.69 8.94 8.62
N TYR A 100 -7.41 8.10 7.63
CA TYR A 100 -6.07 7.57 7.34
C TYR A 100 -5.37 8.33 6.21
N THR A 101 -5.89 9.50 5.84
CA THR A 101 -5.35 10.39 4.80
C THR A 101 -4.97 11.74 5.42
N PRO A 102 -3.88 12.39 4.97
CA PRO A 102 -3.56 13.73 5.42
C PRO A 102 -4.76 14.67 5.24
N ASP A 103 -5.00 15.51 6.24
CA ASP A 103 -6.13 16.44 6.30
C ASP A 103 -7.51 15.76 6.17
N ALA A 104 -7.58 14.45 6.47
CA ALA A 104 -8.77 13.62 6.30
C ALA A 104 -9.38 13.69 4.89
N GLN A 105 -8.54 13.92 3.86
CA GLN A 105 -8.98 14.12 2.48
C GLN A 105 -9.57 12.84 1.88
N PHE A 106 -10.86 12.89 1.52
CA PHE A 106 -11.54 11.78 0.85
C PHE A 106 -11.07 11.60 -0.60
N GLY A 107 -11.06 10.34 -1.08
CA GLY A 107 -10.84 10.01 -2.49
C GLY A 107 -9.39 9.68 -2.86
N LYS A 108 -8.46 9.68 -1.90
CA LYS A 108 -7.08 9.21 -2.13
C LYS A 108 -7.01 7.69 -2.24
N ARG A 109 -7.85 6.98 -1.51
CA ARG A 109 -7.94 5.53 -1.52
C ARG A 109 -8.98 5.06 -2.53
N PRO A 110 -8.66 4.17 -3.49
CA PRO A 110 -9.65 3.61 -4.39
C PRO A 110 -10.55 2.59 -3.68
N ASP A 111 -11.74 2.39 -4.22
CA ASP A 111 -12.57 1.25 -3.85
C ASP A 111 -11.85 -0.06 -4.20
N ARG A 112 -11.90 -1.04 -3.29
CA ARG A 112 -11.20 -2.33 -3.46
C ARG A 112 -9.71 -2.13 -3.73
N ALA A 113 -9.05 -1.36 -2.87
CA ALA A 113 -7.68 -0.88 -3.06
C ALA A 113 -6.68 -2.00 -3.39
N CYS A 114 -6.76 -3.16 -2.74
CA CYS A 114 -5.88 -4.29 -3.03
C CYS A 114 -5.98 -4.74 -4.50
N VAL A 115 -7.18 -4.77 -5.07
CA VAL A 115 -7.40 -5.15 -6.48
C VAL A 115 -6.86 -4.08 -7.41
N VAL A 116 -7.18 -2.81 -7.14
CA VAL A 116 -6.74 -1.68 -7.97
C VAL A 116 -5.22 -1.58 -8.01
N TYR A 117 -4.57 -1.59 -6.87
CA TYR A 117 -3.10 -1.52 -6.80
C TYR A 117 -2.43 -2.73 -7.46
N SER A 118 -2.99 -3.94 -7.29
CA SER A 118 -2.48 -5.14 -7.95
C SER A 118 -2.55 -5.03 -9.48
N ASN A 119 -3.65 -4.51 -10.00
CA ASN A 119 -3.81 -4.34 -11.44
C ASN A 119 -2.87 -3.27 -12.01
N LEU A 120 -2.67 -2.16 -11.29
CA LEU A 120 -1.69 -1.14 -11.67
C LEU A 120 -0.28 -1.71 -11.74
N ILE A 121 0.15 -2.44 -10.70
CA ILE A 121 1.47 -3.07 -10.65
C ILE A 121 1.64 -4.08 -11.79
N LYS A 122 0.66 -4.94 -12.03
CA LYS A 122 0.69 -5.91 -13.14
C LYS A 122 0.76 -5.25 -14.51
N GLY A 123 0.14 -4.08 -14.67
CA GLY A 123 0.20 -3.30 -15.91
C GLY A 123 1.58 -2.69 -16.18
N VAL A 124 2.33 -2.35 -15.12
CA VAL A 124 3.66 -1.73 -15.25
C VAL A 124 4.77 -2.77 -15.16
N PHE A 125 4.69 -3.71 -14.22
CA PHE A 125 5.74 -4.67 -13.90
C PHE A 125 5.29 -6.10 -14.19
N HIS A 126 5.56 -6.60 -15.40
CA HIS A 126 5.19 -7.97 -15.75
C HIS A 126 5.99 -9.00 -14.95
N GLY A 127 5.31 -10.04 -14.47
CA GLY A 127 5.93 -11.22 -13.86
C GLY A 127 6.53 -11.00 -12.46
N ILE A 128 6.30 -9.84 -11.82
CA ILE A 128 6.73 -9.63 -10.44
C ILE A 128 5.73 -10.28 -9.47
N PRO A 129 6.17 -11.00 -8.44
CA PRO A 129 5.29 -11.51 -7.41
C PRO A 129 4.59 -10.39 -6.64
N ILE A 130 3.31 -10.61 -6.29
CA ILE A 130 2.51 -9.72 -5.48
C ILE A 130 1.96 -10.48 -4.30
N ILE A 131 2.21 -9.98 -3.09
CA ILE A 131 1.68 -10.51 -1.83
C ILE A 131 0.61 -9.56 -1.32
N LEU A 132 -0.61 -10.06 -1.19
CA LEU A 132 -1.72 -9.31 -0.61
C LEU A 132 -1.80 -9.57 0.89
N GLY A 133 -1.92 -8.52 1.67
CA GLY A 133 -2.04 -8.58 3.13
C GLY A 133 -3.06 -7.60 3.70
N GLY A 134 -3.17 -7.63 5.02
CA GLY A 134 -4.08 -6.78 5.76
C GLY A 134 -5.53 -7.28 5.76
N ILE A 135 -6.41 -6.47 6.38
CA ILE A 135 -7.79 -6.88 6.65
C ILE A 135 -8.62 -7.04 5.37
N GLU A 136 -8.45 -6.16 4.40
CA GLU A 136 -9.18 -6.25 3.12
C GLU A 136 -8.88 -7.55 2.38
N ALA A 137 -7.60 -7.91 2.26
CA ALA A 137 -7.20 -9.16 1.61
C ALA A 137 -7.76 -10.38 2.35
N SER A 138 -7.78 -10.35 3.68
CA SER A 138 -8.35 -11.41 4.50
C SER A 138 -9.85 -11.55 4.32
N LEU A 139 -10.59 -10.44 4.30
CA LEU A 139 -12.04 -10.43 4.10
C LEU A 139 -12.42 -10.92 2.70
N ARG A 140 -11.69 -10.51 1.66
CA ARG A 140 -11.95 -10.95 0.27
C ARG A 140 -11.71 -12.45 0.04
N ARG A 141 -11.05 -13.13 0.96
CA ARG A 141 -10.90 -14.60 0.92
C ARG A 141 -12.11 -15.35 1.48
N LEU A 142 -12.98 -14.68 2.22
CA LEU A 142 -14.19 -15.31 2.76
C LEU A 142 -15.25 -15.43 1.68
N ALA A 143 -15.75 -16.65 1.44
CA ALA A 143 -16.66 -16.96 0.34
C ALA A 143 -17.98 -16.17 0.37
N HIS A 144 -18.42 -15.74 1.55
CA HIS A 144 -19.69 -15.03 1.74
C HIS A 144 -19.52 -13.54 2.01
N TYR A 145 -18.29 -13.02 1.94
CA TYR A 145 -18.07 -11.59 2.11
C TYR A 145 -18.32 -10.87 0.80
N ASP A 146 -19.43 -10.18 0.74
CA ASP A 146 -19.79 -9.27 -0.36
C ASP A 146 -20.17 -7.91 0.22
N TRP A 147 -19.62 -6.88 -0.38
CA TRP A 147 -19.82 -5.49 0.04
C TRP A 147 -20.59 -4.69 -1.02
#